data_e74206822047bffb63efa03ebba526ab
#
_entry.id   e74206822047bffb63efa03ebba526ab
#
_cell.length_a   1.000
_cell.length_b   1.000
_cell.length_c   1.000
_cell.angle_alpha   90.00
_cell.angle_beta   90.00
_cell.angle_gamma   90.00
#
_symmetry.space_group_name_H-M   'P 1'
#
loop_
_entity.id
_entity.type
_entity.pdbx_description
1 polymer ?
#
loop_
_entity_poly.entity_id
_entity_poly.type
_entity_poly.pdbx_seq_one_letter_code
_entity_poly.pdbx_strand_id
1 'polypeptide(L)'
;HEQRNKFITNLALDLKGNTLILYSRVQAHGSVLYSMINTNKSDERKVFFVHGGVDAEEREQIREITEREVNAIIVASYGTFSTGINIKNLHNIVFASPSKSRIRNLQSIGRVLRKGTNKAKAILYDISDDCSVKSRKNYTLNHLIERIKIYNEENFNYDIITCLLYTSDAADE
;
A
#
# COMPACT_ATOMS: atom_id res chain seq x y z
N HIS A 1 -5.48 -12.55 7.84
CA HIS A 1 -6.76 -11.82 7.76
C HIS A 1 -7.29 -11.82 6.32
N GLU A 2 -8.07 -12.82 5.97
CA GLU A 2 -8.57 -13.01 4.61
C GLU A 2 -9.41 -11.82 4.13
N GLN A 3 -10.34 -11.34 4.93
CA GLN A 3 -11.22 -10.22 4.58
C GLN A 3 -10.44 -8.93 4.31
N ARG A 4 -9.40 -8.66 5.12
CA ARG A 4 -8.51 -7.54 4.89
C ARG A 4 -7.76 -7.64 3.55
N ASN A 5 -7.25 -8.83 3.22
CA ASN A 5 -6.56 -9.05 1.95
C ASN A 5 -7.52 -8.92 0.77
N LYS A 6 -8.76 -9.41 0.89
CA LYS A 6 -9.81 -9.20 -0.12
C LYS A 6 -10.09 -7.71 -0.31
N PHE A 7 -10.23 -6.94 0.77
CA PHE A 7 -10.43 -5.50 0.71
C PHE A 7 -9.28 -4.79 -0.01
N ILE A 8 -8.03 -5.07 0.37
CA ILE A 8 -6.84 -4.46 -0.26
C ILE A 8 -6.75 -4.85 -1.74
N THR A 9 -7.05 -6.10 -2.07
CA THR A 9 -7.07 -6.58 -3.46
C THR A 9 -8.11 -5.84 -4.29
N ASN A 10 -9.34 -5.74 -3.81
CA ASN A 10 -10.41 -5.03 -4.51
C ASN A 10 -10.07 -3.54 -4.68
N LEU A 11 -9.60 -2.90 -3.61
CA LEU A 11 -9.13 -1.51 -3.69
C LEU A 11 -8.06 -1.35 -4.78
N ALA A 12 -7.04 -2.22 -4.79
CA ALA A 12 -5.97 -2.13 -5.76
C ALA A 12 -6.44 -2.32 -7.21
N LEU A 13 -7.42 -3.20 -7.42
CA LEU A 13 -8.02 -3.46 -8.74
C LEU A 13 -8.92 -2.31 -9.22
N ASP A 14 -9.62 -1.64 -8.30
CA ASP A 14 -10.50 -0.51 -8.62
C ASP A 14 -9.73 0.79 -8.88
N LEU A 15 -8.57 0.96 -8.24
CA LEU A 15 -7.74 2.14 -8.43
C LEU A 15 -7.23 2.26 -9.87
N LYS A 16 -7.34 3.46 -10.43
CA LYS A 16 -6.79 3.83 -11.74
C LYS A 16 -5.42 4.47 -11.58
N GLY A 17 -4.55 4.22 -12.56
CA GLY A 17 -3.17 4.71 -12.53
C GLY A 17 -2.20 3.73 -11.86
N ASN A 18 -0.92 4.01 -12.00
CA ASN A 18 0.12 3.17 -11.40
C ASN A 18 0.01 3.18 -9.88
N THR A 19 -0.14 1.99 -9.30
CA THR A 19 -0.41 1.77 -7.88
C THR A 19 0.73 0.99 -7.23
N LEU A 20 1.28 1.52 -6.15
CA LEU A 20 2.28 0.86 -5.32
C LEU A 20 1.62 0.35 -4.03
N ILE A 21 1.74 -0.95 -3.76
CA ILE A 21 1.25 -1.57 -2.53
C ILE A 21 2.44 -1.95 -1.67
N LEU A 22 2.52 -1.40 -0.46
CA LEU A 22 3.63 -1.65 0.46
C LEU A 22 3.23 -2.60 1.58
N TYR A 23 4.02 -3.66 1.74
CA TYR A 23 3.84 -4.67 2.78
C TYR A 23 5.11 -4.90 3.61
N SER A 24 4.96 -5.55 4.78
CA SER A 24 6.07 -5.81 5.71
C SER A 24 6.65 -7.22 5.62
N ARG A 25 5.81 -8.25 5.41
CA ARG A 25 6.21 -9.67 5.44
C ARG A 25 6.02 -10.30 4.07
N VAL A 26 7.12 -10.76 3.45
CA VAL A 26 7.13 -11.30 2.08
C VAL A 26 6.18 -12.50 1.97
N GLN A 27 6.46 -13.60 2.67
CA GLN A 27 5.71 -14.85 2.55
C GLN A 27 4.30 -14.78 3.12
N ALA A 28 4.15 -14.21 4.32
CA ALA A 28 2.86 -14.22 5.03
C ALA A 28 1.85 -13.19 4.50
N HIS A 29 2.28 -12.19 3.73
CA HIS A 29 1.39 -11.12 3.28
C HIS A 29 1.64 -10.67 1.84
N GLY A 30 2.89 -10.36 1.47
CA GLY A 30 3.20 -9.84 0.14
C GLY A 30 2.88 -10.82 -0.99
N SER A 31 3.32 -12.08 -0.86
CA SER A 31 3.04 -13.13 -1.86
C SER A 31 1.54 -13.43 -1.97
N VAL A 32 0.81 -13.40 -0.86
CA VAL A 32 -0.65 -13.62 -0.85
C VAL A 32 -1.36 -12.49 -1.59
N LEU A 33 -1.04 -11.23 -1.28
CA LEU A 33 -1.62 -10.08 -1.97
C LEU A 33 -1.28 -10.09 -3.47
N TYR A 34 -0.03 -10.37 -3.82
CA TYR A 34 0.38 -10.49 -5.21
C TYR A 34 -0.42 -11.55 -5.95
N SER A 35 -0.53 -12.75 -5.39
CA SER A 35 -1.29 -13.86 -5.98
C SER A 35 -2.76 -13.48 -6.18
N MET A 36 -3.41 -12.92 -5.15
CA MET A 36 -4.82 -12.51 -5.24
C MET A 36 -5.03 -11.43 -6.31
N ILE A 37 -4.18 -10.42 -6.37
CA ILE A 37 -4.28 -9.35 -7.37
C ILE A 37 -4.01 -9.89 -8.77
N ASN A 38 -2.96 -10.69 -8.95
CA ASN A 38 -2.56 -11.23 -10.25
C ASN A 38 -3.61 -12.20 -10.82
N THR A 39 -4.31 -12.95 -9.96
CA THR A 39 -5.39 -13.86 -10.39
C THR A 39 -6.65 -13.09 -10.80
N ASN A 40 -6.94 -11.96 -10.17
CA ASN A 40 -8.20 -11.22 -10.38
C ASN A 40 -8.04 -9.97 -11.27
N LYS A 41 -6.83 -9.66 -11.74
CA LYS A 41 -6.60 -8.51 -12.65
C LYS A 41 -7.17 -8.76 -14.05
N SER A 42 -7.39 -7.72 -14.83
CA SER A 42 -7.59 -7.82 -16.26
C SER A 42 -6.29 -8.28 -16.98
N ASP A 43 -6.40 -8.96 -18.12
CA ASP A 43 -5.24 -9.48 -18.85
C ASP A 43 -4.24 -8.41 -19.25
N GLU A 44 -4.71 -7.20 -19.55
CA GLU A 44 -3.89 -6.08 -19.97
C GLU A 44 -3.12 -5.42 -18.81
N ARG A 45 -3.56 -5.62 -17.56
CA ARG A 45 -2.96 -4.95 -16.41
C ARG A 45 -1.72 -5.66 -15.93
N LYS A 46 -0.58 -4.97 -15.90
CA LYS A 46 0.68 -5.52 -15.40
C LYS A 46 0.73 -5.46 -13.87
N VAL A 47 1.17 -6.56 -13.26
CA VAL A 47 1.36 -6.68 -11.81
C VAL A 47 2.75 -7.21 -11.54
N PHE A 48 3.52 -6.50 -10.71
CA PHE A 48 4.89 -6.85 -10.35
C PHE A 48 4.99 -7.16 -8.87
N PHE A 49 5.83 -8.14 -8.53
CA PHE A 49 6.14 -8.51 -7.15
C PHE A 49 7.61 -8.24 -6.84
N VAL A 50 7.88 -7.31 -5.93
CA VAL A 50 9.24 -6.83 -5.64
C VAL A 50 9.57 -6.99 -4.15
N HIS A 51 10.64 -7.72 -3.87
CA HIS A 51 11.13 -7.98 -2.52
C HIS A 51 12.67 -8.04 -2.50
N GLY A 52 13.26 -8.23 -1.34
CA GLY A 52 14.73 -8.22 -1.20
C GLY A 52 15.49 -9.32 -1.97
N GLY A 53 14.79 -10.38 -2.41
CA GLY A 53 15.37 -11.42 -3.25
C GLY A 53 15.36 -11.11 -4.75
N VAL A 54 14.70 -10.02 -5.18
CA VAL A 54 14.74 -9.55 -6.57
C VAL A 54 16.04 -8.76 -6.76
N ASP A 55 16.82 -9.08 -7.79
CA ASP A 55 18.09 -8.40 -8.02
C ASP A 55 17.92 -6.93 -8.47
N ALA A 56 19.03 -6.20 -8.55
CA ALA A 56 19.00 -4.78 -8.84
C ALA A 56 18.61 -4.49 -10.30
N GLU A 57 19.02 -5.35 -11.22
CA GLU A 57 18.73 -5.21 -12.64
C GLU A 57 17.24 -5.44 -12.92
N GLU A 58 16.66 -6.50 -12.37
CA GLU A 58 15.23 -6.79 -12.49
C GLU A 58 14.38 -5.66 -11.85
N ARG A 59 14.79 -5.12 -10.69
CA ARG A 59 14.12 -3.97 -10.07
C ARG A 59 14.13 -2.74 -10.96
N GLU A 60 15.25 -2.48 -11.64
CA GLU A 60 15.36 -1.35 -12.57
C GLU A 60 14.49 -1.55 -13.79
N GLN A 61 14.43 -2.75 -14.36
CA GLN A 61 13.53 -3.09 -15.47
C GLN A 61 12.05 -2.87 -15.07
N ILE A 62 11.64 -3.33 -13.88
CA ILE A 62 10.28 -3.10 -13.36
C ILE A 62 10.00 -1.60 -13.23
N ARG A 63 10.96 -0.81 -12.74
CA ARG A 63 10.84 0.65 -12.66
C ARG A 63 10.63 1.28 -14.03
N GLU A 64 11.47 0.93 -15.02
CA GLU A 64 11.36 1.46 -16.39
C GLU A 64 10.04 1.09 -17.06
N ILE A 65 9.60 -0.17 -16.93
CA ILE A 65 8.32 -0.61 -17.46
C ILE A 65 7.19 0.19 -16.81
N THR A 66 7.20 0.32 -15.49
CA THR A 66 6.14 1.05 -14.76
C THR A 66 6.09 2.53 -15.14
N GLU A 67 7.22 3.16 -15.43
CA GLU A 67 7.22 4.57 -15.86
C GLU A 67 6.58 4.78 -17.24
N ARG A 68 6.51 3.73 -18.07
CA ARG A 68 5.83 3.73 -19.39
C ARG A 68 4.37 3.29 -19.29
N GLU A 69 4.00 2.58 -18.23
CA GLU A 69 2.63 2.11 -18.02
C GLU A 69 1.76 3.22 -17.40
N VAL A 70 0.47 3.10 -17.66
CA VAL A 70 -0.54 4.04 -17.13
C VAL A 70 -1.40 3.42 -16.03
N ASN A 71 -1.31 2.09 -15.82
CA ASN A 71 -2.20 1.39 -14.89
C ASN A 71 -1.56 0.10 -14.31
N ALA A 72 -0.26 0.11 -14.04
CA ALA A 72 0.44 -1.03 -13.43
C ALA A 72 0.22 -1.09 -11.91
N ILE A 73 0.33 -2.29 -11.35
CA ILE A 73 0.35 -2.51 -9.89
C ILE A 73 1.71 -3.09 -9.50
N ILE A 74 2.33 -2.52 -8.47
CA ILE A 74 3.57 -3.00 -7.89
C ILE A 74 3.32 -3.39 -6.45
N VAL A 75 3.53 -4.65 -6.10
CA VAL A 75 3.46 -5.17 -4.75
C VAL A 75 4.88 -5.27 -4.22
N ALA A 76 5.30 -4.35 -3.34
CA ALA A 76 6.68 -4.22 -2.89
C ALA A 76 6.84 -4.25 -1.39
N SER A 77 7.98 -4.80 -0.90
CA SER A 77 8.31 -4.69 0.51
C SER A 77 8.78 -3.28 0.86
N TYR A 78 8.49 -2.81 2.08
CA TYR A 78 8.99 -1.52 2.56
C TYR A 78 10.52 -1.42 2.50
N GLY A 79 11.23 -2.51 2.80
CA GLY A 79 12.69 -2.53 2.74
C GLY A 79 13.20 -2.27 1.34
N THR A 80 12.64 -2.94 0.35
CA THR A 80 13.05 -2.79 -1.06
C THR A 80 12.71 -1.41 -1.60
N PHE A 81 11.54 -0.86 -1.22
CA PHE A 81 11.14 0.48 -1.62
C PHE A 81 12.07 1.56 -1.05
N SER A 82 12.47 1.42 0.23
CA SER A 82 13.35 2.41 0.89
C SER A 82 14.79 2.42 0.34
N THR A 83 15.23 1.33 -0.30
CA THR A 83 16.61 1.16 -0.79
C THR A 83 16.81 1.45 -2.28
N GLY A 84 15.79 1.90 -3.02
CA GLY A 84 16.07 2.34 -4.38
C GLY A 84 15.01 2.21 -5.47
N ILE A 85 13.77 1.92 -5.16
CA ILE A 85 12.74 2.02 -6.22
C ILE A 85 12.20 3.45 -6.23
N ASN A 86 12.73 4.29 -7.12
CA ASN A 86 12.24 5.65 -7.33
C ASN A 86 11.37 5.69 -8.59
N ILE A 87 10.09 5.37 -8.43
CA ILE A 87 9.11 5.43 -9.52
C ILE A 87 8.47 6.82 -9.51
N LYS A 88 8.70 7.59 -10.58
CA LYS A 88 8.18 8.96 -10.72
C LYS A 88 6.71 9.01 -11.12
N ASN A 89 6.22 7.98 -11.79
CA ASN A 89 4.87 7.91 -12.36
C ASN A 89 3.92 7.09 -11.48
N LEU A 90 3.91 7.35 -10.15
CA LEU A 90 2.96 6.77 -9.21
C LEU A 90 1.76 7.68 -9.03
N HIS A 91 0.56 7.09 -9.06
CA HIS A 91 -0.71 7.76 -8.82
C HIS A 91 -1.30 7.38 -7.46
N ASN A 92 -1.07 6.14 -7.03
CA ASN A 92 -1.61 5.62 -5.77
C ASN A 92 -0.53 4.87 -4.98
N ILE A 93 -0.55 5.02 -3.67
CA ILE A 93 0.25 4.23 -2.74
C ILE A 93 -0.67 3.63 -1.70
N VAL A 94 -0.59 2.32 -1.46
CA VAL A 94 -1.38 1.61 -0.47
C VAL A 94 -0.47 1.05 0.61
N PHE A 95 -0.67 1.48 1.84
CA PHE A 95 -0.01 0.89 3.01
C PHE A 95 -0.81 -0.33 3.46
N ALA A 96 -0.43 -1.51 2.95
CA ALA A 96 -1.07 -2.76 3.30
C ALA A 96 -0.70 -3.29 4.69
N SER A 97 0.44 -2.90 5.24
CA SER A 97 0.91 -3.29 6.59
C SER A 97 1.52 -2.10 7.32
N PRO A 98 0.76 -1.05 7.63
CA PRO A 98 1.32 0.12 8.27
C PRO A 98 1.79 -0.19 9.70
N SER A 99 2.91 0.40 10.10
CA SER A 99 3.45 0.28 11.45
C SER A 99 4.12 1.58 11.89
N LYS A 100 4.24 1.78 13.22
CA LYS A 100 4.92 2.94 13.80
C LYS A 100 6.37 3.09 13.32
N SER A 101 7.11 2.00 13.25
CA SER A 101 8.52 2.01 12.83
C SER A 101 8.75 2.41 11.37
N ARG A 102 7.69 2.49 10.56
CA ARG A 102 7.72 2.85 9.14
C ARG A 102 7.44 4.32 8.85
N ILE A 103 7.28 5.13 9.89
CA ILE A 103 7.01 6.57 9.81
C ILE A 103 8.09 7.31 8.98
N ARG A 104 9.35 6.93 9.10
CA ARG A 104 10.45 7.52 8.30
C ARG A 104 10.26 7.35 6.80
N ASN A 105 9.61 6.28 6.38
CA ASN A 105 9.28 6.06 4.97
C ASN A 105 8.18 7.00 4.47
N LEU A 106 7.29 7.46 5.37
CA LEU A 106 6.28 8.47 5.04
C LEU A 106 6.89 9.80 4.63
N GLN A 107 7.93 10.27 5.31
CA GLN A 107 8.64 11.49 4.93
C GLN A 107 9.33 11.36 3.56
N SER A 108 9.90 10.18 3.28
CA SER A 108 10.50 9.89 1.98
C SER A 108 9.45 9.80 0.88
N ILE A 109 8.33 9.14 1.14
CA ILE A 109 7.18 9.03 0.22
C ILE A 109 6.54 10.40 0.00
N GLY A 110 6.36 11.20 1.06
CA GLY A 110 5.82 12.55 0.97
C GLY A 110 6.66 13.46 0.08
N ARG A 111 7.97 13.30 0.06
CA ARG A 111 8.87 14.03 -0.87
C ARG A 111 8.67 13.60 -2.33
N VAL A 112 8.44 12.31 -2.56
CA VAL A 112 8.14 11.77 -3.91
C VAL A 112 6.79 12.30 -4.40
N LEU A 113 5.78 12.33 -3.51
CA LEU A 113 4.45 12.85 -3.82
C LEU A 113 4.43 14.36 -4.11
N ARG A 114 5.35 15.13 -3.49
CA ARG A 114 5.44 16.59 -3.65
C ARG A 114 6.26 17.04 -4.88
N LYS A 115 7.15 16.23 -5.41
CA LYS A 115 8.10 16.61 -6.48
C LYS A 115 7.52 16.60 -7.90
N GLY A 116 6.24 16.39 -8.08
CA GLY A 116 5.58 16.47 -9.38
C GLY A 116 5.18 17.89 -9.74
N THR A 117 6.06 18.67 -10.33
CA THR A 117 5.66 19.85 -11.09
C THR A 117 4.83 19.36 -12.30
N ASN A 118 3.54 19.63 -12.34
CA ASN A 118 2.58 19.32 -13.40
C ASN A 118 1.93 17.90 -13.44
N LYS A 119 1.99 17.07 -12.40
CA LYS A 119 1.25 15.80 -12.39
C LYS A 119 0.20 15.80 -11.28
N ALA A 120 -0.91 15.09 -11.53
CA ALA A 120 -1.93 14.83 -10.52
C ALA A 120 -1.28 14.32 -9.22
N LYS A 121 -1.70 14.86 -8.09
CA LYS A 121 -1.17 14.47 -6.77
C LYS A 121 -1.40 12.98 -6.58
N ALA A 122 -0.37 12.23 -6.19
CA ALA A 122 -0.55 10.84 -5.81
C ALA A 122 -1.35 10.75 -4.50
N ILE A 123 -2.19 9.73 -4.39
CA ILE A 123 -3.05 9.49 -3.23
C ILE A 123 -2.44 8.36 -2.39
N LEU A 124 -2.35 8.57 -1.08
CA LEU A 124 -1.94 7.57 -0.12
C LEU A 124 -3.19 6.95 0.55
N TYR A 125 -3.33 5.64 0.46
CA TYR A 125 -4.33 4.84 1.15
C TYR A 125 -3.67 4.14 2.34
N ASP A 126 -3.94 4.62 3.53
CA ASP A 126 -3.40 4.08 4.78
C ASP A 126 -4.41 3.12 5.42
N ILE A 127 -4.22 1.82 5.22
CA ILE A 127 -5.14 0.79 5.70
C ILE A 127 -4.78 0.41 7.13
N SER A 128 -5.64 0.79 8.07
CA SER A 128 -5.48 0.49 9.50
C SER A 128 -6.68 -0.28 10.02
N ASP A 129 -6.41 -1.28 10.87
CA ASP A 129 -7.46 -2.08 11.48
C ASP A 129 -7.86 -1.47 12.82
N ASP A 130 -9.16 -1.36 13.07
CA ASP A 130 -9.69 -1.14 14.39
C ASP A 130 -10.02 -2.50 15.02
N CYS A 131 -9.10 -2.98 15.84
CA CYS A 131 -9.22 -4.24 16.59
C CYS A 131 -9.64 -3.97 18.04
N SER A 132 -10.40 -2.92 18.31
CA SER A 132 -10.86 -2.56 19.64
C SER A 132 -11.82 -3.62 20.18
N VAL A 133 -11.46 -4.28 21.28
CA VAL A 133 -12.31 -5.22 22.00
C VAL A 133 -12.30 -4.83 23.48
N LYS A 134 -13.39 -4.26 23.95
CA LYS A 134 -13.56 -3.82 25.33
C LYS A 134 -12.37 -2.95 25.82
N SER A 135 -11.66 -3.36 26.88
CA SER A 135 -10.53 -2.62 27.45
C SER A 135 -9.15 -2.96 26.86
N ARG A 136 -9.07 -3.80 25.84
CA ARG A 136 -7.78 -4.18 25.23
C ARG A 136 -7.18 -3.04 24.42
N LYS A 137 -5.87 -2.81 24.59
CA LYS A 137 -5.13 -1.80 23.83
C LYS A 137 -5.15 -2.16 22.33
N ASN A 138 -5.62 -1.22 21.53
CA ASN A 138 -5.58 -1.35 20.06
C ASN A 138 -4.29 -0.74 19.51
N TYR A 139 -3.26 -1.56 19.35
CA TYR A 139 -1.95 -1.12 18.86
C TYR A 139 -2.00 -0.60 17.43
N THR A 140 -2.85 -1.18 16.58
CA THR A 140 -2.98 -0.77 15.17
C THR A 140 -3.59 0.62 15.07
N LEU A 141 -4.61 0.92 15.88
CA LEU A 141 -5.23 2.24 15.94
C LEU A 141 -4.26 3.28 16.55
N ASN A 142 -3.52 2.92 17.58
CA ASN A 142 -2.49 3.81 18.15
C ASN A 142 -1.40 4.15 17.11
N HIS A 143 -0.99 3.18 16.29
CA HIS A 143 -0.05 3.44 15.20
C HIS A 143 -0.64 4.37 14.12
N LEU A 144 -1.95 4.27 13.84
CA LEU A 144 -2.63 5.21 12.95
C LEU A 144 -2.59 6.64 13.53
N ILE A 145 -2.90 6.80 14.81
CA ILE A 145 -2.87 8.11 15.48
C ILE A 145 -1.48 8.75 15.36
N GLU A 146 -0.40 7.98 15.55
CA GLU A 146 0.96 8.47 15.37
C GLU A 146 1.26 8.90 13.93
N ARG A 147 0.72 8.19 12.93
CA ARG A 147 0.86 8.59 11.52
C ARG A 147 0.06 9.85 11.20
N ILE A 148 -1.15 9.99 11.76
CA ILE A 148 -1.98 11.20 11.60
C ILE A 148 -1.24 12.44 12.12
N LYS A 149 -0.50 12.35 13.23
CA LYS A 149 0.32 13.47 13.71
C LYS A 149 1.31 13.92 12.63
N ILE A 150 1.96 12.97 11.96
CA ILE A 150 2.90 13.28 10.87
C ILE A 150 2.19 13.87 9.66
N TYR A 151 1.00 13.38 9.32
CA TYR A 151 0.20 13.98 8.23
C TYR A 151 -0.10 15.44 8.52
N ASN A 152 -0.43 15.78 9.78
CA ASN A 152 -0.67 17.15 10.20
C ASN A 152 0.63 18.01 10.18
N GLU A 153 1.75 17.48 10.68
CA GLU A 153 3.06 18.14 10.67
C GLU A 153 3.53 18.45 9.24
N GLU A 154 3.26 17.54 8.30
CA GLU A 154 3.61 17.66 6.90
C GLU A 154 2.56 18.41 6.05
N ASN A 155 1.48 18.89 6.66
CA ASN A 155 0.35 19.57 6.03
C ASN A 155 -0.28 18.75 4.88
N PHE A 156 -0.43 17.43 5.07
CA PHE A 156 -1.21 16.60 4.17
C PHE A 156 -2.71 16.76 4.45
N ASN A 157 -3.49 16.94 3.39
CA ASN A 157 -4.94 16.78 3.49
C ASN A 157 -5.28 15.30 3.54
N TYR A 158 -6.12 14.88 4.47
CA TYR A 158 -6.57 13.49 4.59
C TYR A 158 -8.03 13.40 5.03
N ASP A 159 -8.67 12.31 4.65
CA ASP A 159 -9.99 11.91 5.11
C ASP A 159 -9.89 10.58 5.83
N ILE A 160 -10.69 10.40 6.89
CA ILE A 160 -10.79 9.13 7.62
C ILE A 160 -12.08 8.45 7.19
N ILE A 161 -11.95 7.26 6.57
CA ILE A 161 -13.08 6.46 6.12
C ILE A 161 -13.15 5.20 6.97
N THR A 162 -14.28 4.97 7.61
CA THR A 162 -14.53 3.74 8.38
C THR A 162 -15.28 2.74 7.51
N CYS A 163 -14.73 1.52 7.41
CA CYS A 163 -15.35 0.41 6.69
C CYS A 163 -15.53 -0.77 7.63
N LEU A 164 -16.73 -1.35 7.66
CA LEU A 164 -17.02 -2.58 8.40
C LEU A 164 -16.82 -3.77 7.47
N LEU A 165 -15.87 -4.64 7.81
CA LEU A 165 -15.64 -5.90 7.10
C LEU A 165 -16.38 -7.00 7.86
N TYR A 166 -17.49 -7.50 7.29
CA TYR A 166 -18.22 -8.63 7.85
C TYR A 166 -17.49 -9.95 7.59
N THR A 167 -17.35 -10.76 8.61
CA THR A 167 -16.97 -12.18 8.46
C THR A 167 -18.24 -13.00 8.27
N SER A 168 -18.24 -13.95 7.34
CA SER A 168 -19.37 -14.85 7.07
C SER A 168 -19.75 -15.75 8.24
N ASP A 169 -18.94 -15.79 9.29
CA ASP A 169 -19.14 -16.67 10.46
C ASP A 169 -20.08 -16.09 11.51
N ALA A 170 -20.71 -14.92 11.26
CA ALA A 170 -21.67 -14.31 12.18
C ALA A 170 -23.14 -14.57 11.79
N ALA A 171 -23.40 -15.48 10.86
CA ALA A 171 -24.75 -15.74 10.35
C ALA A 171 -25.42 -17.02 10.92
N ASP A 172 -24.77 -17.73 11.85
CA ASP A 172 -25.30 -18.92 12.50
C ASP A 172 -25.19 -18.82 14.05
N GLU A 173 -25.99 -17.95 14.65
CA GLU A 173 -26.51 -18.08 16.02
C GLU A 173 -27.90 -17.44 16.11
#